data_f9faa1ba6538cc55b57e0cd711ddd88e
#
_entry.id   f9faa1ba6538cc55b57e0cd711ddd88e
#
_cell.length_a   1.000
_cell.length_b   1.000
_cell.length_c   1.000
_cell.angle_alpha   90.00
_cell.angle_beta   90.00
_cell.angle_gamma   90.00
#
_symmetry.space_group_name_H-M   'P 1'
#
loop_
_entity.id
_entity.type
_entity.pdbx_description
1 polymer ?
#
loop_
_entity_poly.entity_id
_entity_poly.type
_entity_poly.pdbx_seq_one_letter_code
_entity_poly.pdbx_strand_id
1 'polypeptide(L)'
;MAGMDTLQFPIVPLDFDEVAQILDTIVDNDFPEEMYRGLTGGIYLVPEEKHNARIPSNRYYVLGEYRRNRIMGNCIFVYYGSFRKLYPRASREQAITILHGTVGHELRHHMEGRAGERGLEIEDEIFVQRALRRLGVRPGKG
;
A
#
# COMPACT_ATOMS: atom_id res chain seq x y z
N MET A 1 17.84 -31.70 12.16
CA MET A 1 18.36 -30.34 12.15
C MET A 1 17.60 -29.44 11.20
N ALA A 2 16.32 -29.40 11.40
CA ALA A 2 15.42 -28.67 10.53
C ALA A 2 15.75 -27.16 10.46
N GLY A 3 16.19 -26.57 11.57
CA GLY A 3 16.49 -25.14 11.61
C GLY A 3 17.67 -24.70 10.74
N MET A 4 18.58 -25.62 10.41
CA MET A 4 19.73 -25.31 9.55
C MET A 4 19.35 -25.35 8.08
N ASP A 5 18.39 -26.16 7.73
CA ASP A 5 17.94 -26.29 6.33
C ASP A 5 17.30 -24.97 5.86
N THR A 6 16.57 -24.32 6.74
CA THR A 6 15.92 -23.04 6.42
C THR A 6 16.94 -21.95 6.10
N LEU A 7 18.12 -21.99 6.71
CA LEU A 7 19.19 -21.00 6.47
C LEU A 7 19.95 -21.25 5.17
N GLN A 8 19.89 -22.45 4.62
CA GLN A 8 20.60 -22.84 3.43
C GLN A 8 19.83 -22.57 2.14
N PHE A 9 18.53 -22.37 2.23
CA PHE A 9 17.69 -22.15 1.07
C PHE A 9 17.47 -20.66 0.81
N PRO A 10 17.54 -20.24 -0.44
CA PRO A 10 17.23 -18.86 -0.77
C PRO A 10 15.77 -18.59 -0.44
N ILE A 11 15.50 -17.39 0.11
CA ILE A 11 14.14 -16.93 0.34
C ILE A 11 13.55 -16.53 -1.01
N VAL A 12 12.51 -17.24 -1.42
CA VAL A 12 11.77 -16.95 -2.63
C VAL A 12 10.71 -15.90 -2.30
N PRO A 13 10.74 -14.73 -2.93
CA PRO A 13 9.71 -13.73 -2.71
C PRO A 13 8.33 -14.28 -3.11
N LEU A 14 7.29 -13.81 -2.44
CA LEU A 14 5.93 -14.14 -2.82
C LEU A 14 5.65 -13.60 -4.23
N ASP A 15 5.09 -14.45 -5.09
CA ASP A 15 4.76 -14.04 -6.45
C ASP A 15 3.46 -13.23 -6.49
N PHE A 16 3.15 -12.72 -7.67
CA PHE A 16 1.97 -11.90 -7.89
C PHE A 16 0.68 -12.64 -7.50
N ASP A 17 0.55 -13.90 -7.90
CA ASP A 17 -0.66 -14.68 -7.64
C ASP A 17 -0.84 -14.98 -6.15
N GLU A 18 0.24 -15.25 -5.45
CA GLU A 18 0.20 -15.45 -4.00
C GLU A 18 -0.25 -14.18 -3.28
N VAL A 19 0.30 -13.03 -3.68
CA VAL A 19 -0.09 -11.74 -3.10
C VAL A 19 -1.53 -11.39 -3.46
N ALA A 20 -1.96 -11.70 -4.69
CA ALA A 20 -3.34 -11.50 -5.11
C ALA A 20 -4.32 -12.31 -4.27
N GLN A 21 -4.00 -13.56 -3.97
CA GLN A 21 -4.83 -14.41 -3.11
C GLN A 21 -4.94 -13.85 -1.69
N ILE A 22 -3.82 -13.39 -1.14
CA ILE A 22 -3.81 -12.76 0.18
C ILE A 22 -4.70 -11.52 0.17
N LEU A 23 -4.55 -10.68 -0.84
CA LEU A 23 -5.32 -9.46 -0.98
C LEU A 23 -6.81 -9.76 -1.08
N ASP A 24 -7.20 -10.72 -1.91
CA ASP A 24 -8.59 -11.11 -2.08
C ASP A 24 -9.20 -11.58 -0.76
N THR A 25 -8.48 -12.38 0.01
CA THR A 25 -8.95 -12.85 1.32
C THR A 25 -9.15 -11.69 2.29
N ILE A 26 -8.23 -10.74 2.31
CA ILE A 26 -8.34 -9.56 3.17
C ILE A 26 -9.57 -8.73 2.78
N VAL A 27 -9.75 -8.48 1.50
CA VAL A 27 -10.85 -7.67 0.99
C VAL A 27 -12.20 -8.34 1.27
N ASP A 28 -12.26 -9.66 1.14
CA ASP A 28 -13.51 -10.40 1.32
C ASP A 28 -13.93 -10.54 2.78
N ASN A 29 -12.97 -10.54 3.71
CA ASN A 29 -13.25 -10.96 5.09
C ASN A 29 -12.92 -9.94 6.19
N ASP A 30 -11.95 -9.06 5.97
CA ASP A 30 -11.31 -8.36 7.09
C ASP A 30 -11.90 -7.00 7.42
N PHE A 31 -12.68 -6.40 6.52
CA PHE A 31 -13.24 -5.06 6.72
C PHE A 31 -14.76 -5.06 6.65
N PRO A 32 -15.43 -4.22 7.46
CA PRO A 32 -16.87 -4.09 7.39
C PRO A 32 -17.33 -3.63 6.01
N GLU A 33 -18.45 -4.14 5.57
CA GLU A 33 -19.04 -3.82 4.27
C GLU A 33 -19.25 -2.31 4.07
N GLU A 34 -19.55 -1.62 5.15
CA GLU A 34 -19.76 -0.16 5.14
C GLU A 34 -18.54 0.62 4.65
N MET A 35 -17.34 0.09 4.87
CA MET A 35 -16.09 0.73 4.44
C MET A 35 -15.94 0.75 2.92
N TYR A 36 -16.61 -0.17 2.23
CA TYR A 36 -16.57 -0.26 0.78
C TYR A 36 -17.64 0.58 0.07
N ARG A 37 -18.53 1.17 0.83
CA ARG A 37 -19.63 1.95 0.24
C ARG A 37 -19.07 3.11 -0.58
N GLY A 38 -19.48 3.19 -1.84
CA GLY A 38 -19.01 4.22 -2.76
C GLY A 38 -17.68 3.92 -3.41
N LEU A 39 -17.04 2.80 -3.08
CA LEU A 39 -15.81 2.37 -3.74
C LEU A 39 -16.18 1.62 -5.04
N THR A 40 -16.71 2.37 -5.99
CA THR A 40 -17.33 1.82 -7.19
C THR A 40 -16.34 1.22 -8.17
N GLY A 41 -15.08 1.66 -8.11
CA GLY A 41 -14.02 1.15 -8.98
C GLY A 41 -13.33 -0.11 -8.46
N GLY A 42 -13.50 -0.46 -7.18
CA GLY A 42 -12.92 -1.67 -6.60
C GLY A 42 -11.47 -1.53 -6.12
N ILE A 43 -10.88 -2.68 -5.78
CA ILE A 43 -9.50 -2.78 -5.29
C ILE A 43 -8.72 -3.68 -6.24
N TYR A 44 -7.56 -3.22 -6.71
CA TYR A 44 -6.76 -3.92 -7.71
C TYR A 44 -5.33 -4.10 -7.24
N LEU A 45 -4.79 -5.29 -7.45
CA LEU A 45 -3.35 -5.52 -7.39
C LEU A 45 -2.79 -5.31 -8.79
N VAL A 46 -1.81 -4.42 -8.90
CA VAL A 46 -1.16 -4.13 -10.18
C VAL A 46 0.33 -4.47 -10.11
N PRO A 47 0.94 -4.93 -11.20
CA PRO A 47 2.32 -5.42 -11.16
C PRO A 47 3.38 -4.32 -11.00
N GLU A 48 3.04 -3.09 -11.28
CA GLU A 48 4.00 -1.99 -11.30
C GLU A 48 4.55 -1.67 -9.92
N GLU A 49 5.74 -1.09 -9.89
CA GLU A 49 6.25 -0.36 -8.75
C GLU A 49 5.93 1.12 -8.93
N LYS A 50 5.71 1.80 -7.83
CA LYS A 50 5.45 3.24 -7.87
C LYS A 50 6.28 3.96 -6.82
N HIS A 51 7.02 4.97 -7.26
CA HIS A 51 7.76 5.85 -6.37
C HIS A 51 6.87 6.99 -5.91
N ASN A 52 7.13 7.47 -4.68
CA ASN A 52 6.49 8.70 -4.24
C ASN A 52 7.15 9.86 -4.99
N ALA A 53 6.39 10.47 -5.90
CA ALA A 53 6.91 11.53 -6.78
C ALA A 53 7.36 12.79 -6.04
N ARG A 54 6.90 12.99 -4.81
CA ARG A 54 7.27 14.14 -3.99
C ARG A 54 8.58 13.97 -3.24
N ILE A 55 9.15 12.75 -3.22
CA ILE A 55 10.37 12.43 -2.49
C ILE A 55 11.42 11.96 -3.49
N PRO A 56 12.49 12.74 -3.72
CA PRO A 56 13.50 12.39 -4.72
C PRO A 56 14.48 11.33 -4.20
N SER A 57 13.97 10.12 -3.98
CA SER A 57 14.76 8.99 -3.52
C SER A 57 14.11 7.70 -3.99
N ASN A 58 14.93 6.74 -4.43
CA ASN A 58 14.48 5.42 -4.85
C ASN A 58 14.03 4.53 -3.68
N ARG A 59 14.10 5.02 -2.45
CA ARG A 59 13.72 4.26 -1.26
C ARG A 59 12.25 4.41 -0.87
N TYR A 60 11.56 5.36 -1.46
CA TYR A 60 10.20 5.70 -1.05
C TYR A 60 9.20 5.21 -2.10
N TYR A 61 8.82 3.95 -1.92
CA TYR A 61 7.81 3.32 -2.77
C TYR A 61 6.42 3.52 -2.19
N VAL A 62 5.44 3.63 -3.06
CA VAL A 62 4.03 3.67 -2.70
C VAL A 62 3.48 2.25 -2.76
N LEU A 63 2.96 1.75 -1.64
CA LEU A 63 2.35 0.41 -1.57
C LEU A 63 0.92 0.42 -2.06
N GLY A 64 0.16 1.43 -1.70
CA GLY A 64 -1.23 1.53 -2.09
C GLY A 64 -1.62 2.97 -2.36
N GLU A 65 -2.67 3.13 -3.12
CA GLU A 65 -3.15 4.45 -3.50
C GLU A 65 -4.66 4.44 -3.71
N TYR A 66 -5.35 5.37 -3.05
CA TYR A 66 -6.75 5.61 -3.30
C TYR A 66 -6.88 6.68 -4.38
N ARG A 67 -7.67 6.40 -5.42
CA ARG A 67 -7.89 7.33 -6.53
C ARG A 67 -9.38 7.59 -6.74
N ARG A 68 -9.70 8.83 -6.95
CA ARG A 68 -11.02 9.25 -7.42
C ARG A 68 -10.95 9.44 -8.92
N ASN A 69 -11.74 8.67 -9.64
CA ASN A 69 -11.76 8.71 -11.09
C ASN A 69 -13.21 8.84 -11.56
N ARG A 70 -13.48 9.79 -12.45
CA ARG A 70 -14.83 10.02 -12.94
C ARG A 70 -15.34 8.91 -13.85
N ILE A 71 -14.43 8.22 -14.52
CA ILE A 71 -14.76 7.16 -15.47
C ILE A 71 -14.80 5.81 -14.77
N MET A 72 -13.74 5.47 -14.02
CA MET A 72 -13.60 4.17 -13.36
C MET A 72 -14.23 4.11 -11.98
N GLY A 73 -14.64 5.26 -11.44
CA GLY A 73 -15.10 5.34 -10.06
C GLY A 73 -13.98 5.49 -9.07
N ASN A 74 -14.31 5.44 -7.78
CA ASN A 74 -13.32 5.49 -6.71
C ASN A 74 -12.69 4.10 -6.57
N CYS A 75 -11.37 4.02 -6.59
CA CYS A 75 -10.69 2.74 -6.55
C CYS A 75 -9.40 2.81 -5.72
N ILE A 76 -8.93 1.64 -5.32
CA ILE A 76 -7.67 1.47 -4.60
C ILE A 76 -6.75 0.61 -5.46
N PHE A 77 -5.53 1.07 -5.66
CA PHE A 77 -4.48 0.29 -6.29
C PHE A 77 -3.47 -0.15 -5.25
N VAL A 78 -3.09 -1.43 -5.31
CA VAL A 78 -2.00 -1.98 -4.51
C VAL A 78 -0.89 -2.36 -5.48
N TYR A 79 0.31 -1.85 -5.24
CA TYR A 79 1.44 -1.98 -6.16
C TYR A 79 2.32 -3.16 -5.76
N TYR A 80 2.20 -4.26 -6.49
CA TYR A 80 2.98 -5.46 -6.24
C TYR A 80 4.48 -5.21 -6.38
N GLY A 81 4.89 -4.45 -7.40
CA GLY A 81 6.30 -4.12 -7.61
C GLY A 81 6.89 -3.35 -6.44
N SER A 82 6.14 -2.42 -5.87
CA SER A 82 6.56 -1.70 -4.66
C SER A 82 6.67 -2.64 -3.46
N PHE A 83 5.72 -3.55 -3.30
CA PHE A 83 5.76 -4.54 -2.23
C PHE A 83 7.02 -5.40 -2.34
N ARG A 84 7.35 -5.89 -3.53
CA ARG A 84 8.55 -6.69 -3.80
C ARG A 84 9.84 -5.93 -3.45
N LYS A 85 9.89 -4.65 -3.79
CA LYS A 85 11.06 -3.81 -3.53
C LYS A 85 11.25 -3.53 -2.05
N LEU A 86 10.18 -3.25 -1.33
CA LEU A 86 10.24 -2.93 0.10
C LEU A 86 10.40 -4.16 0.97
N TYR A 87 9.75 -5.26 0.61
CA TYR A 87 9.66 -6.46 1.43
C TYR A 87 10.01 -7.73 0.66
N PRO A 88 11.23 -7.83 0.10
CA PRO A 88 11.61 -8.97 -0.73
C PRO A 88 11.67 -10.30 0.03
N ARG A 89 11.73 -10.23 1.36
CA ARG A 89 11.83 -11.40 2.23
C ARG A 89 10.62 -11.61 3.12
N ALA A 90 9.52 -10.95 2.81
CA ALA A 90 8.31 -11.09 3.63
C ALA A 90 7.80 -12.52 3.58
N SER A 91 7.50 -13.05 4.76
CA SER A 91 6.74 -14.29 4.88
C SER A 91 5.28 -14.03 4.50
N ARG A 92 4.52 -15.11 4.32
CA ARG A 92 3.08 -14.97 4.06
C ARG A 92 2.39 -14.21 5.19
N GLU A 93 2.73 -14.50 6.43
CA GLU A 93 2.15 -13.82 7.60
C GLU A 93 2.49 -12.34 7.63
N GLN A 94 3.74 -12.01 7.32
CA GLN A 94 4.17 -10.61 7.23
C GLN A 94 3.44 -9.89 6.09
N ALA A 95 3.29 -10.54 4.95
CA ALA A 95 2.56 -9.99 3.81
C ALA A 95 1.10 -9.70 4.19
N ILE A 96 0.44 -10.61 4.92
CA ILE A 96 -0.93 -10.38 5.39
C ILE A 96 -0.99 -9.11 6.23
N THR A 97 -0.09 -8.95 7.18
CA THR A 97 -0.05 -7.77 8.05
C THR A 97 0.18 -6.49 7.24
N ILE A 98 1.13 -6.51 6.32
CA ILE A 98 1.47 -5.36 5.48
C ILE A 98 0.29 -4.97 4.58
N LEU A 99 -0.29 -5.94 3.90
CA LEU A 99 -1.39 -5.69 2.96
C LEU A 99 -2.67 -5.27 3.69
N HIS A 100 -2.95 -5.88 4.84
CA HIS A 100 -4.07 -5.47 5.68
C HIS A 100 -3.95 -3.99 6.08
N GLY A 101 -2.77 -3.59 6.54
CA GLY A 101 -2.50 -2.20 6.88
C GLY A 101 -2.64 -1.26 5.68
N THR A 102 -2.14 -1.67 4.52
CA THR A 102 -2.21 -0.88 3.30
C THR A 102 -3.65 -0.66 2.85
N VAL A 103 -4.43 -1.74 2.78
CA VAL A 103 -5.85 -1.66 2.37
C VAL A 103 -6.63 -0.83 3.38
N GLY A 104 -6.43 -1.07 4.67
CA GLY A 104 -7.10 -0.32 5.72
C GLY A 104 -6.84 1.18 5.65
N HIS A 105 -5.59 1.56 5.40
CA HIS A 105 -5.21 2.96 5.25
C HIS A 105 -5.94 3.62 4.07
N GLU A 106 -5.96 2.95 2.91
CA GLU A 106 -6.62 3.51 1.72
C GLU A 106 -8.15 3.51 1.86
N LEU A 107 -8.74 2.52 2.52
CA LEU A 107 -10.17 2.54 2.82
C LEU A 107 -10.54 3.71 3.75
N ARG A 108 -9.67 4.04 4.71
CA ARG A 108 -9.89 5.19 5.58
C ARG A 108 -9.84 6.50 4.80
N HIS A 109 -8.93 6.63 3.83
CA HIS A 109 -8.94 7.76 2.92
C HIS A 109 -10.27 7.88 2.18
N HIS A 110 -10.78 6.75 1.70
CA HIS A 110 -12.06 6.70 1.01
C HIS A 110 -13.20 7.18 1.93
N MET A 111 -13.25 6.67 3.16
CA MET A 111 -14.29 7.05 4.12
C MET A 111 -14.21 8.51 4.52
N GLU A 112 -13.01 9.01 4.80
CA GLU A 112 -12.79 10.39 5.18
C GLU A 112 -13.10 11.34 4.01
N GLY A 113 -12.76 10.96 2.81
CA GLY A 113 -13.10 11.72 1.60
C GLY A 113 -14.61 11.85 1.43
N ARG A 114 -15.36 10.80 1.72
CA ARG A 114 -16.83 10.83 1.67
C ARG A 114 -17.41 11.71 2.77
N ALA A 115 -16.80 11.70 3.94
CA ALA A 115 -17.25 12.49 5.09
C ALA A 115 -16.75 13.94 5.04
N GLY A 116 -15.84 14.26 4.11
CA GLY A 116 -15.22 15.57 4.02
C GLY A 116 -14.11 15.80 5.03
N GLU A 117 -13.62 14.73 5.68
CA GLU A 117 -12.52 14.81 6.63
C GLU A 117 -11.17 14.67 5.91
N ARG A 118 -10.13 15.29 6.49
CA ARG A 118 -8.81 15.35 5.86
C ARG A 118 -7.67 14.89 6.76
N GLY A 119 -7.98 14.13 7.83
CA GLY A 119 -6.98 13.75 8.81
C GLY A 119 -5.84 12.92 8.23
N LEU A 120 -6.14 11.88 7.42
CA LEU A 120 -5.11 11.04 6.80
C LEU A 120 -4.31 11.78 5.74
N GLU A 121 -4.92 12.71 5.02
CA GLU A 121 -4.22 13.53 4.04
C GLU A 121 -3.17 14.40 4.72
N ILE A 122 -3.49 14.91 5.91
CA ILE A 122 -2.55 15.68 6.73
C ILE A 122 -1.41 14.78 7.21
N GLU A 123 -1.71 13.56 7.67
CA GLU A 123 -0.69 12.59 8.09
C GLU A 123 0.26 12.25 6.94
N ASP A 124 -0.25 12.05 5.75
CA ASP A 124 0.56 11.79 4.56
C ASP A 124 1.47 12.97 4.24
N GLU A 125 0.96 14.19 4.36
CA GLU A 125 1.76 15.39 4.15
C GLU A 125 2.89 15.49 5.15
N ILE A 126 2.63 15.21 6.42
CA ILE A 126 3.66 15.20 7.46
C ILE A 126 4.73 14.15 7.14
N PHE A 127 4.32 12.96 6.69
CA PHE A 127 5.27 11.92 6.29
C PHE A 127 6.19 12.41 5.17
N VAL A 128 5.63 13.01 4.13
CA VAL A 128 6.40 13.55 3.00
C VAL A 128 7.37 14.64 3.47
N GLN A 129 6.90 15.56 4.30
CA GLN A 129 7.73 16.64 4.82
C GLN A 129 8.91 16.11 5.64
N ARG A 130 8.67 15.11 6.49
CA ARG A 130 9.72 14.49 7.28
C ARG A 130 10.75 13.77 6.41
N ALA A 131 10.30 13.08 5.36
CA ALA A 131 11.18 12.39 4.43
C ALA A 131 12.05 13.39 3.67
N LEU A 132 11.46 14.48 3.19
CA LEU A 132 12.20 15.53 2.51
C LEU A 132 13.29 16.14 3.40
N ARG A 133 12.98 16.37 4.67
CA ARG A 133 13.96 16.89 5.64
C ARG A 133 15.13 15.92 5.81
N ARG A 134 14.86 14.62 5.92
CA ARG A 134 15.91 13.61 6.05
C ARG A 134 16.83 13.56 4.83
N LEU A 135 16.31 13.88 3.66
CA LEU A 135 17.08 13.93 2.43
C LEU A 135 17.76 15.30 2.20
N GLY A 136 17.56 16.25 3.10
CA GLY A 136 18.14 17.59 2.96
C GLY A 136 17.45 18.44 1.92
N VAL A 137 16.25 18.07 1.51
CA VAL A 137 15.47 18.83 0.51
C VAL A 137 14.51 19.76 1.23
N ARG A 138 14.51 21.02 0.84
CA ARG A 138 13.54 21.97 1.37
C ARG A 138 12.16 21.69 0.80
N PRO A 139 11.10 21.63 1.65
CA PRO A 139 9.75 21.50 1.16
C PRO A 139 9.43 22.64 0.19
N GLY A 140 8.82 22.30 -0.93
CA GLY A 140 8.40 23.30 -1.90
C GLY A 140 7.40 24.29 -1.28
N LYS A 141 7.50 25.53 -1.68
CA LYS A 141 6.50 26.53 -1.31
C LYS A 141 5.25 26.27 -2.14
N GLY A 142 4.33 25.79 -1.57
CA GLY A 142 3.12 25.63 -2.28
C GLY A 142 2.29 25.02 -2.77
#